data_d0295b5e78256c26f485163716faf587
#
_entry.id   d0295b5e78256c26f485163716faf587
#
_cell.length_a   1.000
_cell.length_b   1.000
_cell.length_c   1.000
_cell.angle_alpha   90.00
_cell.angle_beta   90.00
_cell.angle_gamma   90.00
#
_symmetry.space_group_name_H-M   'P 1'
#
loop_
_entity.id
_entity.type
_entity.pdbx_description
1 polymer ?
#
loop_
_entity_poly.entity_id
_entity_poly.type
_entity_poly.pdbx_seq_one_letter_code
_entity_poly.pdbx_strand_id
1 'polypeptide(L)'
;MKKFLALLLSAMMLLALAAGCGENNTKGNNDSDKTISADDIPDEMTSEDGKYEIAFITDVGALKDKSFNQGTFDGVKLYAHANNKTYKYYQPANDAQATDDDRYDAMAAAAQNGAKVIVCAGFMQANALVKAAAEFADVNFVFIDASSPVTDANGNIMNNVAAIAFQEEQCGYLAGYAVVMEGYKALGFAGGGGGDNPACCRYGYGFVQGANDA
;
A
#
# COMPACT_ATOMS: atom_id res chain seq x y z
N MET A 1 25.17 -14.45 48.74
CA MET A 1 25.51 -14.97 47.40
C MET A 1 24.42 -14.73 46.35
N LYS A 2 23.12 -15.11 46.59
CA LYS A 2 22.06 -14.91 45.58
C LYS A 2 21.80 -13.45 45.18
N LYS A 3 21.90 -12.49 46.08
CA LYS A 3 21.72 -11.05 45.81
C LYS A 3 22.86 -10.43 45.02
N PHE A 4 24.09 -10.93 45.18
CA PHE A 4 25.27 -10.48 44.43
C PHE A 4 25.24 -11.00 42.96
N LEU A 5 24.71 -12.20 42.77
CA LEU A 5 24.55 -12.79 41.44
C LEU A 5 23.50 -12.06 40.58
N ALA A 6 22.39 -11.64 41.23
CA ALA A 6 21.36 -10.85 40.56
C ALA A 6 21.85 -9.44 40.15
N LEU A 7 22.70 -8.82 40.97
CA LEU A 7 23.30 -7.51 40.64
C LEU A 7 24.30 -7.60 39.49
N LEU A 8 25.08 -8.69 39.43
CA LEU A 8 26.00 -8.96 38.31
C LEU A 8 25.27 -9.26 37.00
N LEU A 9 24.15 -9.98 37.03
CA LEU A 9 23.33 -10.26 35.85
C LEU A 9 22.64 -8.98 35.32
N SER A 10 22.16 -8.11 36.20
CA SER A 10 21.55 -6.84 35.79
C SER A 10 22.58 -5.85 35.21
N ALA A 11 23.81 -5.83 35.74
CA ALA A 11 24.91 -5.01 35.22
C ALA A 11 25.39 -5.52 33.83
N MET A 12 25.42 -6.84 33.61
CA MET A 12 25.71 -7.40 32.26
C MET A 12 24.63 -7.10 31.23
N MET A 13 23.36 -7.08 31.58
CA MET A 13 22.28 -6.68 30.67
C MET A 13 22.36 -5.20 30.29
N LEU A 14 22.71 -4.33 31.23
CA LEU A 14 22.88 -2.90 30.95
C LEU A 14 24.11 -2.61 30.07
N LEU A 15 25.19 -3.39 30.21
CA LEU A 15 26.36 -3.29 29.34
C LEU A 15 26.12 -3.81 27.92
N ALA A 16 25.24 -4.80 27.75
CA ALA A 16 24.86 -5.28 26.41
C ALA A 16 24.02 -4.26 25.63
N LEU A 17 23.22 -3.43 26.31
CA LEU A 17 22.45 -2.35 25.69
C LEU A 17 23.31 -1.13 25.31
N ALA A 18 24.45 -0.90 26.00
CA ALA A 18 25.38 0.18 25.68
C ALA A 18 26.35 -0.16 24.53
N ALA A 19 26.53 -1.44 24.19
CA ALA A 19 27.39 -1.87 23.09
C ALA A 19 26.70 -1.85 21.70
N GLY A 20 25.41 -1.54 21.64
CA GLY A 20 24.62 -1.45 20.41
C GLY A 20 24.65 -0.11 19.68
N CYS A 21 25.27 0.93 20.25
CA CYS A 21 25.43 2.24 19.62
C CYS A 21 26.92 2.62 19.55
N GLY A 22 27.73 1.80 18.92
CA GLY A 22 29.10 2.12 18.58
C GLY A 22 29.21 2.51 17.11
N GLU A 23 29.36 3.78 16.83
CA GLU A 23 29.80 4.33 15.56
C GLU A 23 31.12 3.66 15.16
N ASN A 24 31.08 2.66 14.31
CA ASN A 24 32.27 2.15 13.64
C ASN A 24 32.65 3.10 12.50
N ASN A 25 33.49 4.07 12.84
CA ASN A 25 34.25 4.84 11.87
C ASN A 25 35.32 3.94 11.22
N THR A 26 34.92 3.06 10.34
CA THR A 26 35.83 2.44 9.37
C THR A 26 35.64 3.20 8.04
N LYS A 27 36.62 4.04 7.72
CA LYS A 27 36.82 4.54 6.35
C LYS A 27 37.11 3.35 5.45
N GLY A 28 36.02 2.80 4.91
CA GLY A 28 36.03 1.91 3.76
C GLY A 28 35.18 2.61 2.71
N ASN A 29 35.80 2.97 1.60
CA ASN A 29 35.09 3.35 0.39
C ASN A 29 34.13 2.21 0.00
N ASN A 30 32.85 2.34 0.34
CA ASN A 30 31.76 1.63 -0.28
C ASN A 30 30.67 2.65 -0.58
N ASP A 31 30.80 3.23 -1.76
CA ASP A 31 29.80 4.07 -2.42
C ASP A 31 28.76 3.19 -3.10
N SER A 32 28.08 2.33 -2.33
CA SER A 32 27.05 1.45 -2.90
C SER A 32 26.15 0.84 -1.83
N ASP A 33 25.48 1.65 -1.02
CA ASP A 33 24.23 1.25 -0.36
C ASP A 33 23.49 2.44 0.31
N LYS A 34 23.35 3.55 -0.37
CA LYS A 34 22.31 4.50 -0.03
C LYS A 34 21.00 3.91 -0.56
N THR A 35 20.22 3.27 0.29
CA THR A 35 18.83 2.93 -0.05
C THR A 35 18.15 4.24 -0.46
N ILE A 36 17.83 4.37 -1.74
CA ILE A 36 17.15 5.56 -2.26
C ILE A 36 15.77 5.66 -1.61
N SER A 37 15.41 6.84 -1.15
CA SER A 37 14.07 7.13 -0.65
C SER A 37 13.15 7.49 -1.83
N ALA A 38 11.87 7.17 -1.73
CA ALA A 38 10.87 7.63 -2.69
C ALA A 38 10.79 9.16 -2.75
N ASP A 39 11.11 9.87 -1.67
CA ASP A 39 11.16 11.33 -1.62
C ASP A 39 12.30 11.92 -2.47
N ASP A 40 13.35 11.15 -2.73
CA ASP A 40 14.47 11.56 -3.59
C ASP A 40 14.16 11.39 -5.09
N ILE A 41 13.02 10.75 -5.43
CA ILE A 41 12.58 10.49 -6.80
C ILE A 41 11.47 11.47 -7.17
N PRO A 42 11.54 12.15 -8.34
CA PRO A 42 10.50 13.09 -8.77
C PRO A 42 9.10 12.46 -8.81
N ASP A 43 8.04 13.24 -8.59
CA ASP A 43 6.66 12.77 -8.71
C ASP A 43 6.26 12.58 -10.19
N GLU A 44 6.89 13.29 -11.09
CA GLU A 44 6.74 13.08 -12.54
C GLU A 44 8.10 12.87 -13.19
N MET A 45 8.16 11.90 -14.08
CA MET A 45 9.31 11.67 -14.94
C MET A 45 8.88 11.87 -16.38
N THR A 46 9.49 12.85 -17.06
CA THR A 46 9.28 13.06 -18.49
C THR A 46 10.13 12.09 -19.30
N SER A 47 9.51 11.41 -20.26
CA SER A 47 10.21 10.69 -21.31
C SER A 47 10.50 11.62 -22.51
N GLU A 48 11.45 11.26 -23.37
CA GLU A 48 11.80 12.06 -24.56
C GLU A 48 10.62 12.21 -25.53
N ASP A 49 9.76 11.18 -25.62
CA ASP A 49 8.57 11.18 -26.50
C ASP A 49 7.27 11.53 -25.76
N GLY A 50 7.33 11.92 -24.49
CA GLY A 50 6.17 12.25 -23.67
C GLY A 50 5.32 11.05 -23.24
N LYS A 51 5.78 9.81 -23.45
CA LYS A 51 5.07 8.58 -23.06
C LYS A 51 5.64 8.01 -21.79
N TYR A 52 4.80 7.31 -21.06
CA TYR A 52 5.12 6.72 -19.75
C TYR A 52 4.78 5.25 -19.74
N GLU A 53 5.74 4.41 -19.32
CA GLU A 53 5.54 2.95 -19.27
C GLU A 53 4.66 2.51 -18.11
N ILE A 54 4.73 3.22 -16.99
CA ILE A 54 3.95 2.93 -15.77
C ILE A 54 3.10 4.14 -15.42
N ALA A 55 1.81 3.92 -15.23
CA ALA A 55 0.89 4.93 -14.73
C ALA A 55 0.36 4.52 -13.35
N PHE A 56 0.17 5.51 -12.48
CA PHE A 56 -0.56 5.37 -11.23
C PHE A 56 -1.84 6.19 -11.29
N ILE A 57 -2.97 5.60 -10.96
CA ILE A 57 -4.25 6.29 -10.84
C ILE A 57 -4.56 6.47 -9.36
N THR A 58 -4.66 7.73 -8.91
CA THR A 58 -4.99 8.02 -7.52
C THR A 58 -6.42 7.57 -7.19
N ASP A 59 -6.64 7.20 -5.94
CA ASP A 59 -7.98 7.09 -5.37
C ASP A 59 -8.46 8.49 -4.90
N VAL A 60 -9.45 8.52 -4.03
CA VAL A 60 -9.97 9.74 -3.41
C VAL A 60 -8.86 10.47 -2.64
N GLY A 61 -8.74 11.78 -2.83
CA GLY A 61 -7.80 12.63 -2.10
C GLY A 61 -6.51 12.95 -2.86
N ALA A 62 -5.59 13.59 -2.14
CA ALA A 62 -4.34 14.06 -2.71
C ALA A 62 -3.33 12.92 -2.90
N LEU A 63 -2.44 13.08 -3.88
CA LEU A 63 -1.33 12.14 -4.10
C LEU A 63 -0.47 11.95 -2.85
N LYS A 64 -0.16 13.04 -2.13
CA LYS A 64 0.66 13.03 -0.91
C LYS A 64 -0.23 13.06 0.35
N ASP A 65 -1.02 12.02 0.50
CA ASP A 65 -1.99 11.87 1.61
C ASP A 65 -1.39 11.24 2.88
N LYS A 66 -0.10 10.89 2.86
CA LYS A 66 0.59 10.10 3.90
C LYS A 66 -0.12 8.79 4.22
N SER A 67 -0.82 8.23 3.25
CA SER A 67 -1.64 7.05 3.36
C SER A 67 -1.56 6.22 2.07
N PHE A 68 -2.70 5.81 1.56
CA PHE A 68 -2.86 4.80 0.50
C PHE A 68 -2.32 5.27 -0.86
N ASN A 69 -2.67 6.50 -1.29
CA ASN A 69 -2.18 7.05 -2.55
C ASN A 69 -0.67 7.22 -2.53
N GLN A 70 -0.15 7.91 -1.50
CA GLN A 70 1.29 8.15 -1.39
C GLN A 70 2.07 6.85 -1.31
N GLY A 71 1.69 5.93 -0.43
CA GLY A 71 2.42 4.66 -0.27
C GLY A 71 2.45 3.83 -1.54
N THR A 72 1.34 3.79 -2.29
CA THR A 72 1.28 3.08 -3.57
C THR A 72 2.15 3.76 -4.62
N PHE A 73 2.09 5.09 -4.73
CA PHE A 73 2.90 5.81 -5.71
C PHE A 73 4.40 5.78 -5.38
N ASP A 74 4.76 5.82 -4.10
CA ASP A 74 6.15 5.64 -3.68
C ASP A 74 6.70 4.28 -4.11
N GLY A 75 5.89 3.22 -4.03
CA GLY A 75 6.23 1.91 -4.58
C GLY A 75 6.42 1.93 -6.10
N VAL A 76 5.57 2.63 -6.84
CA VAL A 76 5.72 2.83 -8.29
C VAL A 76 7.02 3.55 -8.62
N LYS A 77 7.33 4.65 -7.94
CA LYS A 77 8.57 5.42 -8.13
C LYS A 77 9.82 4.58 -7.88
N LEU A 78 9.85 3.87 -6.76
CA LEU A 78 10.97 3.01 -6.39
C LEU A 78 11.20 1.89 -7.41
N TYR A 79 10.12 1.23 -7.84
CA TYR A 79 10.19 0.20 -8.87
C TYR A 79 10.68 0.76 -10.21
N ALA A 80 10.11 1.89 -10.65
CA ALA A 80 10.46 2.54 -11.90
C ALA A 80 11.95 2.97 -11.89
N HIS A 81 12.41 3.58 -10.80
CA HIS A 81 13.80 3.97 -10.63
C HIS A 81 14.74 2.76 -10.70
N ALA A 82 14.44 1.69 -9.96
CA ALA A 82 15.26 0.48 -9.94
C ALA A 82 15.33 -0.24 -11.31
N ASN A 83 14.32 -0.06 -12.16
CA ASN A 83 14.21 -0.75 -13.45
C ASN A 83 14.34 0.18 -14.66
N ASN A 84 14.77 1.42 -14.47
CA ASN A 84 14.89 2.45 -15.52
C ASN A 84 13.62 2.61 -16.36
N LYS A 85 12.47 2.69 -15.67
CA LYS A 85 11.16 2.87 -16.28
C LYS A 85 10.68 4.30 -16.15
N THR A 86 9.95 4.77 -17.15
CA THR A 86 9.22 6.03 -17.10
C THR A 86 7.88 5.82 -16.40
N TYR A 87 7.42 6.83 -15.65
CA TYR A 87 6.18 6.75 -14.91
C TYR A 87 5.49 8.11 -14.83
N LYS A 88 4.18 8.08 -14.54
CA LYS A 88 3.37 9.26 -14.27
C LYS A 88 2.19 8.88 -13.38
N TYR A 89 1.67 9.83 -12.59
CA TYR A 89 0.37 9.66 -11.95
C TYR A 89 -0.73 10.41 -12.71
N TYR A 90 -1.95 9.93 -12.56
CA TYR A 90 -3.17 10.53 -13.06
C TYR A 90 -4.17 10.62 -11.92
N GLN A 91 -4.81 11.76 -11.80
CA GLN A 91 -5.88 11.98 -10.84
C GLN A 91 -7.21 12.03 -11.59
N PRO A 92 -8.21 11.21 -11.22
CA PRO A 92 -9.54 11.30 -11.80
C PRO A 92 -10.13 12.70 -11.60
N ALA A 93 -10.89 13.18 -12.56
CA ALA A 93 -11.63 14.42 -12.41
C ALA A 93 -12.59 14.32 -11.21
N ASN A 94 -12.93 15.48 -10.63
CA ASN A 94 -13.85 15.60 -9.51
C ASN A 94 -13.38 14.97 -8.18
N ASP A 95 -12.15 14.45 -8.10
CA ASP A 95 -11.49 13.97 -6.87
C ASP A 95 -12.41 13.09 -5.99
N ALA A 96 -12.80 13.56 -4.81
CA ALA A 96 -13.68 12.82 -3.90
C ALA A 96 -15.09 12.54 -4.46
N GLN A 97 -15.51 13.27 -5.49
CA GLN A 97 -16.78 13.10 -6.18
C GLN A 97 -16.63 12.37 -7.52
N ALA A 98 -15.44 11.80 -7.81
CA ALA A 98 -15.17 11.11 -9.06
C ALA A 98 -16.17 9.98 -9.29
N THR A 99 -16.70 9.94 -10.48
CA THR A 99 -17.57 8.86 -10.98
C THR A 99 -16.73 7.71 -11.54
N ASP A 100 -17.37 6.59 -11.86
CA ASP A 100 -16.70 5.49 -12.56
C ASP A 100 -16.18 5.95 -13.94
N ASP A 101 -16.88 6.86 -14.62
CA ASP A 101 -16.43 7.41 -15.91
C ASP A 101 -15.21 8.34 -15.72
N ASP A 102 -15.16 9.18 -14.68
CA ASP A 102 -13.97 10.00 -14.38
C ASP A 102 -12.73 9.13 -14.13
N ARG A 103 -12.90 8.02 -13.41
CA ARG A 103 -11.83 7.05 -13.14
C ARG A 103 -11.40 6.32 -14.41
N TYR A 104 -12.37 5.89 -15.20
CA TYR A 104 -12.12 5.26 -16.49
C TYR A 104 -11.37 6.20 -17.43
N ASP A 105 -11.75 7.47 -17.54
CA ASP A 105 -11.11 8.45 -18.39
C ASP A 105 -9.63 8.67 -18.02
N ALA A 106 -9.32 8.66 -16.70
CA ALA A 106 -7.93 8.73 -16.23
C ALA A 106 -7.12 7.48 -16.65
N MET A 107 -7.71 6.27 -16.55
CA MET A 107 -7.09 5.02 -17.00
C MET A 107 -6.90 4.99 -18.51
N ALA A 108 -7.91 5.43 -19.27
CA ALA A 108 -7.86 5.51 -20.73
C ALA A 108 -6.78 6.50 -21.19
N ALA A 109 -6.69 7.68 -20.56
CA ALA A 109 -5.66 8.65 -20.85
C ALA A 109 -4.25 8.05 -20.58
N ALA A 110 -4.07 7.34 -19.49
CA ALA A 110 -2.81 6.67 -19.18
C ALA A 110 -2.44 5.62 -20.25
N ALA A 111 -3.38 4.76 -20.67
CA ALA A 111 -3.18 3.75 -21.69
C ALA A 111 -2.83 4.40 -23.06
N GLN A 112 -3.55 5.45 -23.45
CA GLN A 112 -3.33 6.19 -24.70
C GLN A 112 -1.98 6.91 -24.72
N ASN A 113 -1.49 7.35 -23.55
CA ASN A 113 -0.17 7.95 -23.40
C ASN A 113 0.97 6.92 -23.27
N GLY A 114 0.69 5.65 -23.51
CA GLY A 114 1.69 4.60 -23.67
C GLY A 114 1.96 3.75 -22.45
N ALA A 115 1.17 3.88 -21.38
CA ALA A 115 1.30 3.01 -20.21
C ALA A 115 1.16 1.53 -20.61
N LYS A 116 2.10 0.72 -20.12
CA LYS A 116 2.07 -0.75 -20.24
C LYS A 116 1.57 -1.39 -18.96
N VAL A 117 1.74 -0.69 -17.85
CA VAL A 117 1.22 -1.07 -16.54
C VAL A 117 0.49 0.12 -15.94
N ILE A 118 -0.74 -0.10 -15.50
CA ILE A 118 -1.54 0.89 -14.79
C ILE A 118 -1.81 0.36 -13.39
N VAL A 119 -1.34 1.10 -12.38
CA VAL A 119 -1.53 0.77 -10.96
C VAL A 119 -2.69 1.60 -10.44
N CYS A 120 -3.71 0.93 -9.91
CA CYS A 120 -4.92 1.54 -9.36
C CYS A 120 -5.01 1.22 -7.87
N ALA A 121 -5.14 2.25 -7.04
CA ALA A 121 -5.32 2.11 -5.60
C ALA A 121 -6.80 2.29 -5.23
N GLY A 122 -7.31 1.44 -4.34
CA GLY A 122 -8.62 1.58 -3.75
C GLY A 122 -9.77 0.89 -4.47
N PHE A 123 -10.65 0.28 -3.69
CA PHE A 123 -11.77 -0.52 -4.18
C PHE A 123 -12.76 0.26 -5.06
N MET A 124 -12.83 1.60 -4.93
CA MET A 124 -13.69 2.45 -5.76
C MET A 124 -13.28 2.47 -7.24
N GLN A 125 -12.09 2.00 -7.57
CA GLN A 125 -11.61 1.88 -8.95
C GLN A 125 -12.23 0.70 -9.71
N ALA A 126 -12.90 -0.23 -9.03
CA ALA A 126 -13.27 -1.56 -9.54
C ALA A 126 -14.03 -1.53 -10.88
N ASN A 127 -15.14 -0.78 -10.98
CA ASN A 127 -15.95 -0.75 -12.18
C ASN A 127 -15.21 -0.13 -13.37
N ALA A 128 -14.51 0.98 -13.12
CA ALA A 128 -13.70 1.67 -14.12
C ALA A 128 -12.56 0.78 -14.62
N LEU A 129 -11.88 0.08 -13.70
CA LEU A 129 -10.77 -0.80 -14.01
C LEU A 129 -11.21 -1.99 -14.87
N VAL A 130 -12.33 -2.64 -14.54
CA VAL A 130 -12.86 -3.75 -15.33
C VAL A 130 -13.19 -3.30 -16.76
N LYS A 131 -13.80 -2.11 -16.93
CA LYS A 131 -14.06 -1.50 -18.23
C LYS A 131 -12.77 -1.21 -18.99
N ALA A 132 -11.81 -0.56 -18.35
CA ALA A 132 -10.53 -0.21 -18.98
C ALA A 132 -9.69 -1.45 -19.32
N ALA A 133 -9.62 -2.45 -18.45
CA ALA A 133 -8.88 -3.68 -18.70
C ALA A 133 -9.48 -4.53 -19.83
N ALA A 134 -10.79 -4.48 -20.03
CA ALA A 134 -11.45 -5.12 -21.18
C ALA A 134 -11.12 -4.41 -22.50
N GLU A 135 -11.07 -3.07 -22.49
CA GLU A 135 -10.81 -2.27 -23.70
C GLU A 135 -9.32 -2.25 -24.06
N PHE A 136 -8.43 -2.11 -23.07
CA PHE A 136 -6.99 -2.06 -23.27
C PHE A 136 -6.33 -3.40 -22.93
N ALA A 137 -6.65 -4.44 -23.69
CA ALA A 137 -6.21 -5.82 -23.43
C ALA A 137 -4.70 -6.02 -23.42
N ASP A 138 -3.92 -5.13 -24.07
CA ASP A 138 -2.45 -5.15 -24.11
C ASP A 138 -1.81 -4.40 -22.93
N VAL A 139 -2.62 -3.79 -22.05
CA VAL A 139 -2.17 -3.09 -20.85
C VAL A 139 -2.42 -3.99 -19.64
N ASN A 140 -1.43 -4.09 -18.76
CA ASN A 140 -1.56 -4.81 -17.50
C ASN A 140 -2.03 -3.85 -16.40
N PHE A 141 -2.93 -4.31 -15.55
CA PHE A 141 -3.45 -3.54 -14.42
C PHE A 141 -3.02 -4.19 -13.10
N VAL A 142 -2.57 -3.37 -12.16
CA VAL A 142 -2.36 -3.77 -10.77
C VAL A 142 -3.44 -3.10 -9.93
N PHE A 143 -4.30 -3.90 -9.35
CA PHE A 143 -5.45 -3.42 -8.57
C PHE A 143 -5.21 -3.68 -7.09
N ILE A 144 -4.98 -2.62 -6.32
CA ILE A 144 -4.69 -2.70 -4.89
C ILE A 144 -5.98 -2.44 -4.09
N ASP A 145 -6.19 -3.22 -3.04
CA ASP A 145 -7.41 -3.30 -2.24
C ASP A 145 -8.58 -3.97 -3.00
N ALA A 146 -8.27 -5.08 -3.63
CA ALA A 146 -9.23 -5.83 -4.44
C ALA A 146 -9.12 -7.33 -4.23
N SER A 147 -10.25 -8.01 -4.25
CA SER A 147 -10.28 -9.48 -4.22
C SER A 147 -9.75 -10.07 -5.53
N SER A 148 -9.03 -11.18 -5.45
CA SER A 148 -8.51 -11.93 -6.60
C SER A 148 -9.29 -13.26 -6.75
N PRO A 149 -9.60 -13.72 -7.97
CA PRO A 149 -9.36 -13.05 -9.26
C PRO A 149 -10.39 -11.94 -9.54
N VAL A 150 -9.98 -10.96 -10.36
CA VAL A 150 -10.92 -9.98 -10.92
C VAL A 150 -11.60 -10.60 -12.13
N THR A 151 -12.91 -10.42 -12.24
CA THR A 151 -13.73 -10.95 -13.34
C THR A 151 -14.46 -9.85 -14.08
N ASP A 152 -14.74 -10.09 -15.35
CA ASP A 152 -15.66 -9.26 -16.14
C ASP A 152 -17.14 -9.48 -15.71
N ALA A 153 -18.06 -8.76 -16.34
CA ALA A 153 -19.49 -8.86 -16.09
C ALA A 153 -20.11 -10.26 -16.39
N ASN A 154 -19.39 -11.08 -17.15
CA ASN A 154 -19.81 -12.45 -17.52
C ASN A 154 -19.17 -13.50 -16.59
N GLY A 155 -18.35 -13.08 -15.61
CA GLY A 155 -17.65 -13.97 -14.70
C GLY A 155 -16.34 -14.54 -15.25
N ASN A 156 -15.84 -14.07 -16.41
CA ASN A 156 -14.55 -14.51 -16.95
C ASN A 156 -13.40 -13.82 -16.24
N ILE A 157 -12.36 -14.57 -15.90
CA ILE A 157 -11.15 -14.02 -15.25
C ILE A 157 -10.43 -13.09 -16.24
N MET A 158 -10.08 -11.90 -15.74
CA MET A 158 -9.31 -10.91 -16.49
C MET A 158 -7.82 -11.18 -16.32
N ASN A 159 -7.18 -11.77 -17.33
CA ASN A 159 -5.78 -12.22 -17.27
C ASN A 159 -4.76 -11.08 -17.26
N ASN A 160 -5.17 -9.87 -17.63
CA ASN A 160 -4.34 -8.67 -17.58
C ASN A 160 -4.53 -7.85 -16.29
N VAL A 161 -5.20 -8.41 -15.26
CA VAL A 161 -5.41 -7.76 -13.97
C VAL A 161 -4.79 -8.60 -12.84
N ALA A 162 -3.81 -8.03 -12.16
CA ALA A 162 -3.26 -8.56 -10.92
C ALA A 162 -3.87 -7.82 -9.73
N ALA A 163 -4.66 -8.51 -8.91
CA ALA A 163 -5.29 -7.95 -7.72
C ALA A 163 -4.49 -8.25 -6.46
N ILE A 164 -4.42 -7.28 -5.55
CA ILE A 164 -3.77 -7.39 -4.24
C ILE A 164 -4.82 -7.11 -3.17
N ALA A 165 -5.09 -8.10 -2.32
CA ALA A 165 -5.92 -7.97 -1.12
C ALA A 165 -5.05 -8.08 0.13
N PHE A 166 -5.52 -7.50 1.22
CA PHE A 166 -4.87 -7.58 2.51
C PHE A 166 -5.62 -8.54 3.45
N GLN A 167 -4.93 -9.00 4.49
CA GLN A 167 -5.53 -9.83 5.54
C GLN A 167 -5.98 -8.93 6.69
N GLU A 168 -7.05 -8.17 6.47
CA GLU A 168 -7.53 -7.13 7.38
C GLU A 168 -7.99 -7.72 8.71
N GLU A 169 -8.49 -8.96 8.70
CA GLU A 169 -8.86 -9.69 9.91
C GLU A 169 -7.70 -9.88 10.88
N GLN A 170 -6.47 -10.03 10.39
CA GLN A 170 -5.29 -10.16 11.25
C GLN A 170 -4.97 -8.85 11.97
N CYS A 171 -5.03 -7.73 11.26
CA CYS A 171 -4.85 -6.41 11.87
C CYS A 171 -5.95 -6.12 12.89
N GLY A 172 -7.20 -6.44 12.55
CA GLY A 172 -8.34 -6.33 13.46
C GLY A 172 -8.14 -7.16 14.72
N TYR A 173 -7.75 -8.43 14.57
CA TYR A 173 -7.49 -9.33 15.67
C TYR A 173 -6.43 -8.78 16.64
N LEU A 174 -5.28 -8.36 16.10
CA LEU A 174 -4.20 -7.81 16.92
C LEU A 174 -4.63 -6.55 17.66
N ALA A 175 -5.41 -5.67 17.01
CA ALA A 175 -5.93 -4.46 17.65
C ALA A 175 -6.91 -4.80 18.79
N GLY A 176 -7.85 -5.73 18.57
CA GLY A 176 -8.80 -6.18 19.58
C GLY A 176 -8.11 -6.84 20.78
N TYR A 177 -7.15 -7.72 20.51
CA TYR A 177 -6.34 -8.35 21.54
C TYR A 177 -5.56 -7.33 22.37
N ALA A 178 -4.84 -6.43 21.71
CA ALA A 178 -4.01 -5.44 22.37
C ALA A 178 -4.81 -4.51 23.28
N VAL A 179 -5.97 -4.02 22.83
CA VAL A 179 -6.78 -3.08 23.61
C VAL A 179 -7.36 -3.70 24.89
N VAL A 180 -7.66 -4.99 24.88
CA VAL A 180 -8.08 -5.72 26.09
C VAL A 180 -6.90 -5.92 27.04
N MET A 181 -5.73 -6.28 26.50
CA MET A 181 -4.51 -6.44 27.30
C MET A 181 -4.06 -5.12 27.96
N GLU A 182 -4.36 -3.96 27.34
CA GLU A 182 -4.20 -2.64 27.96
C GLU A 182 -5.24 -2.33 29.06
N GLY A 183 -6.20 -3.23 29.29
CA GLY A 183 -7.16 -3.15 30.40
C GLY A 183 -8.50 -2.50 30.06
N TYR A 184 -8.76 -2.14 28.79
CA TYR A 184 -10.05 -1.60 28.37
C TYR A 184 -11.12 -2.71 28.36
N LYS A 185 -12.32 -2.38 28.87
CA LYS A 185 -13.42 -3.35 29.04
C LYS A 185 -14.68 -3.01 28.24
N ALA A 186 -14.78 -1.80 27.75
CA ALA A 186 -15.88 -1.35 26.90
C ALA A 186 -15.28 -0.88 25.57
N LEU A 187 -15.53 -1.64 24.52
CA LEU A 187 -14.90 -1.46 23.21
C LEU A 187 -15.97 -1.18 22.15
N GLY A 188 -15.58 -0.46 21.12
CA GLY A 188 -16.39 -0.21 19.95
C GLY A 188 -15.53 -0.27 18.69
N PHE A 189 -16.13 -0.69 17.60
CA PHE A 189 -15.52 -0.69 16.27
C PHE A 189 -16.34 0.20 15.33
N ALA A 190 -15.65 1.06 14.57
CA ALA A 190 -16.23 1.83 13.50
C ALA A 190 -15.40 1.66 12.24
N GLY A 191 -16.02 1.31 11.12
CA GLY A 191 -15.39 1.12 9.83
C GLY A 191 -16.04 1.94 8.73
N GLY A 192 -15.25 2.37 7.75
CA GLY A 192 -15.75 3.11 6.58
C GLY A 192 -16.64 2.23 5.71
N GLY A 193 -17.76 2.77 5.19
CA GLY A 193 -18.69 2.03 4.35
C GLY A 193 -19.57 1.02 5.09
N GLY A 194 -19.41 0.87 6.40
CA GLY A 194 -20.25 -0.02 7.22
C GLY A 194 -20.19 -1.49 6.78
N GLY A 195 -21.31 -2.20 6.99
CA GLY A 195 -21.43 -3.63 6.72
C GLY A 195 -21.39 -4.04 5.26
N ASP A 196 -21.45 -3.10 4.34
CA ASP A 196 -21.39 -3.36 2.90
C ASP A 196 -19.96 -3.40 2.34
N ASN A 197 -18.96 -3.00 3.15
CA ASN A 197 -17.56 -3.07 2.78
C ASN A 197 -16.91 -4.35 3.36
N PRO A 198 -16.55 -5.35 2.52
CA PRO A 198 -15.99 -6.61 3.01
C PRO A 198 -14.69 -6.47 3.79
N ALA A 199 -13.80 -5.52 3.40
CA ALA A 199 -12.55 -5.27 4.11
C ALA A 199 -12.82 -4.73 5.52
N CYS A 200 -13.71 -3.72 5.65
CA CYS A 200 -14.13 -3.20 6.95
C CYS A 200 -14.78 -4.27 7.83
N CYS A 201 -15.59 -5.16 7.23
CA CYS A 201 -16.16 -6.31 7.95
C CYS A 201 -15.06 -7.24 8.49
N ARG A 202 -14.05 -7.57 7.68
CA ARG A 202 -12.93 -8.41 8.14
C ARG A 202 -12.17 -7.77 9.30
N TYR A 203 -11.86 -6.46 9.22
CA TYR A 203 -11.29 -5.73 10.36
C TYR A 203 -12.15 -5.86 11.62
N GLY A 204 -13.47 -5.64 11.49
CA GLY A 204 -14.41 -5.69 12.62
C GLY A 204 -14.53 -7.08 13.23
N TYR A 205 -14.67 -8.11 12.43
CA TYR A 205 -14.72 -9.49 12.90
C TYR A 205 -13.41 -9.92 13.58
N GLY A 206 -12.27 -9.58 12.97
CA GLY A 206 -10.97 -9.80 13.59
C GLY A 206 -10.86 -9.11 14.94
N PHE A 207 -11.27 -7.83 15.04
CA PHE A 207 -11.24 -7.06 16.27
C PHE A 207 -12.07 -7.72 17.38
N VAL A 208 -13.29 -8.14 17.07
CA VAL A 208 -14.16 -8.83 18.06
C VAL A 208 -13.54 -10.14 18.52
N GLN A 209 -13.01 -10.94 17.59
CA GLN A 209 -12.35 -12.20 17.93
C GLN A 209 -11.12 -11.97 18.81
N GLY A 210 -10.22 -11.06 18.43
CA GLY A 210 -9.04 -10.75 19.24
C GLY A 210 -9.38 -10.24 20.63
N ALA A 211 -10.43 -9.41 20.76
CA ALA A 211 -10.89 -8.94 22.06
C ALA A 211 -11.49 -10.06 22.92
N ASN A 212 -12.11 -11.09 22.32
CA ASN A 212 -12.65 -12.23 23.06
C ASN A 212 -11.57 -13.22 23.51
N ASP A 213 -10.48 -13.33 22.72
CA ASP A 213 -9.39 -14.27 23.02
C ASP A 213 -8.41 -13.72 24.07
N ALA A 214 -8.43 -12.41 24.35
CA ALA A 214 -7.60 -11.74 25.35
C ALA A 214 -8.24 -11.74 26.75
#